data_c30cb3a104c50d3f48be9d95ad3b1366
#
_entry.id   c30cb3a104c50d3f48be9d95ad3b1366
#
_cell.length_a   1.000
_cell.length_b   1.000
_cell.length_c   1.000
_cell.angle_alpha   90.00
_cell.angle_beta   90.00
_cell.angle_gamma   90.00
#
_symmetry.space_group_name_H-M   'P 1'
#
loop_
_entity.id
_entity.type
_entity.pdbx_description
1 polymer ?
#
loop_
_entity_poly.entity_id
_entity_poly.type
_entity_poly.pdbx_seq_one_letter_code
_entity_poly.pdbx_strand_id
1 'polypeptide(L)'
;MIKLPRRPKLEGDARIEYGIINLMQKKGYYNCRLVKTLKNGAKVFQMMDKNDHPCSCIWAQADEENWMKVSEIATKDEATMIDLYELSLEAEKKDPDTP
;
A
#
# COMPACT_ATOMS: atom_id res chain seq x y z
N MET A 1 6.30 -11.05 -0.06
CA MET A 1 4.98 -10.81 -0.65
C MET A 1 3.88 -11.40 0.23
N ILE A 2 2.73 -10.78 0.20
CA ILE A 2 1.60 -11.15 1.04
C ILE A 2 0.46 -11.65 0.17
N LYS A 3 -0.02 -12.85 0.48
CA LYS A 3 -1.15 -13.42 -0.26
C LYS A 3 -2.45 -12.95 0.38
N LEU A 4 -3.36 -12.42 -0.42
CA LEU A 4 -4.63 -11.89 0.08
C LEU A 4 -5.60 -13.03 0.43
N PRO A 5 -6.40 -12.86 1.49
CA PRO A 5 -7.41 -13.85 1.83
C PRO A 5 -8.50 -13.89 0.76
N ARG A 6 -9.10 -15.04 0.59
CA ARG A 6 -10.21 -15.21 -0.35
C ARG A 6 -11.52 -14.93 0.35
N ARG A 7 -12.34 -14.09 -0.29
CA ARG A 7 -13.66 -13.71 0.22
C ARG A 7 -14.65 -13.78 -0.93
N PRO A 8 -15.52 -14.80 -0.97
CA PRO A 8 -16.41 -15.00 -2.12
C PRO A 8 -17.33 -13.82 -2.42
N LYS A 9 -17.64 -13.01 -1.41
CA LYS A 9 -18.56 -11.89 -1.57
C LYS A 9 -17.88 -10.58 -1.97
N LEU A 10 -16.56 -10.54 -1.96
CA LEU A 10 -15.81 -9.33 -2.31
C LEU A 10 -15.06 -9.58 -3.61
N GLU A 11 -15.15 -8.63 -4.52
CA GLU A 11 -14.51 -8.72 -5.81
C GLU A 11 -13.74 -7.44 -6.12
N GLY A 12 -12.75 -7.55 -7.00
CA GLY A 12 -11.99 -6.42 -7.49
C GLY A 12 -11.31 -5.64 -6.38
N ASP A 13 -11.43 -4.31 -6.43
CA ASP A 13 -10.73 -3.43 -5.51
C ASP A 13 -11.19 -3.59 -4.07
N ALA A 14 -12.47 -3.88 -3.85
CA ALA A 14 -12.98 -4.06 -2.49
C ALA A 14 -12.33 -5.29 -1.82
N ARG A 15 -12.14 -6.35 -2.57
CA ARG A 15 -11.48 -7.54 -2.05
C ARG A 15 -10.02 -7.26 -1.68
N ILE A 16 -9.33 -6.53 -2.54
CA ILE A 16 -7.93 -6.17 -2.32
C ILE A 16 -7.81 -5.28 -1.09
N GLU A 17 -8.62 -4.24 -1.02
CA GLU A 17 -8.64 -3.33 0.13
C GLU A 17 -8.87 -4.09 1.43
N TYR A 18 -9.90 -4.94 1.47
CA TYR A 18 -10.23 -5.71 2.65
C TYR A 18 -9.07 -6.61 3.07
N GLY A 19 -8.46 -7.29 2.09
CA GLY A 19 -7.34 -8.18 2.37
C GLY A 19 -6.14 -7.46 2.97
N ILE A 20 -5.78 -6.32 2.42
CA ILE A 20 -4.66 -5.53 2.91
C ILE A 20 -4.95 -5.02 4.32
N ILE A 21 -6.13 -4.46 4.55
CA ILE A 21 -6.53 -3.97 5.87
C ILE A 21 -6.47 -5.09 6.90
N ASN A 22 -6.98 -6.27 6.54
CA ASN A 22 -6.96 -7.42 7.43
C ASN A 22 -5.54 -7.81 7.83
N LEU A 23 -4.61 -7.78 6.87
CA LEU A 23 -3.21 -8.08 7.14
C LEU A 23 -2.58 -7.05 8.06
N MET A 24 -2.88 -5.77 7.85
CA MET A 24 -2.36 -4.71 8.72
C MET A 24 -2.92 -4.83 10.13
N GLN A 25 -4.20 -5.15 10.28
CA GLN A 25 -4.81 -5.33 11.59
C GLN A 25 -4.16 -6.48 12.37
N LYS A 26 -3.79 -7.54 11.69
CA LYS A 26 -3.09 -8.66 12.33
C LYS A 26 -1.72 -8.25 12.88
N LYS A 27 -1.13 -7.21 12.33
CA LYS A 27 0.16 -6.69 12.80
C LYS A 27 0.02 -5.62 13.87
N GLY A 28 -1.22 -5.29 14.27
CA GLY A 28 -1.46 -4.32 15.33
C GLY A 28 -1.90 -2.94 14.85
N TYR A 29 -1.98 -2.70 13.56
CA TYR A 29 -2.50 -1.44 13.06
C TYR A 29 -4.02 -1.40 13.18
N TYR A 30 -4.57 -0.20 13.33
CA TYR A 30 -6.02 -0.05 13.44
C TYR A 30 -6.45 1.26 12.77
N ASN A 31 -7.75 1.45 12.62
CA ASN A 31 -8.34 2.57 11.87
C ASN A 31 -7.76 2.64 10.46
N CYS A 32 -7.53 1.48 9.86
CA CYS A 32 -6.98 1.40 8.51
C CYS A 32 -8.03 1.80 7.48
N ARG A 33 -7.62 2.63 6.52
CA ARG A 33 -8.51 3.05 5.44
C ARG A 33 -7.73 3.32 4.18
N LEU A 34 -8.35 3.02 3.06
CA LEU A 34 -7.81 3.38 1.75
C LEU A 34 -8.13 4.85 1.50
N VAL A 35 -7.11 5.65 1.20
CA VAL A 35 -7.31 7.07 0.96
C VAL A 35 -7.12 7.46 -0.50
N LYS A 36 -6.39 6.65 -1.27
CA LYS A 36 -6.13 6.99 -2.67
C LYS A 36 -5.64 5.76 -3.43
N THR A 37 -5.96 5.70 -4.73
CA THR A 37 -5.35 4.73 -5.64
C THR A 37 -4.54 5.52 -6.65
N LEU A 38 -3.27 5.13 -6.84
CA LEU A 38 -2.36 5.81 -7.74
C LEU A 38 -2.57 5.35 -9.18
N LYS A 39 -1.96 6.06 -10.11
CA LYS A 39 -2.12 5.77 -11.55
C LYS A 39 -1.66 4.36 -11.92
N ASN A 40 -0.65 3.85 -11.26
CA ASN A 40 -0.14 2.51 -11.52
C ASN A 40 -0.92 1.42 -10.78
N GLY A 41 -1.99 1.78 -10.10
CA GLY A 41 -2.81 0.83 -9.36
C GLY A 41 -2.40 0.63 -7.91
N ALA A 42 -1.29 1.20 -7.46
CA ALA A 42 -0.88 1.10 -6.07
C ALA A 42 -1.90 1.79 -5.17
N LYS A 43 -2.06 1.28 -3.96
CA LYS A 43 -3.07 1.77 -3.02
C LYS A 43 -2.42 2.40 -1.80
N VAL A 44 -2.91 3.57 -1.43
CA VAL A 44 -2.39 4.34 -0.31
C VAL A 44 -3.36 4.23 0.85
N PHE A 45 -2.84 3.84 2.00
CA PHE A 45 -3.63 3.66 3.22
C PHE A 45 -3.13 4.57 4.33
N GLN A 46 -4.05 5.00 5.17
CA GLN A 46 -3.72 5.63 6.45
C GLN A 46 -4.23 4.73 7.57
N MET A 47 -3.47 4.67 8.64
CA MET A 47 -3.82 3.85 9.80
C MET A 47 -3.13 4.40 11.05
N MET A 48 -3.48 3.80 12.20
CA MET A 48 -2.80 4.06 13.46
C MET A 48 -1.99 2.83 13.82
N ASP A 49 -0.80 3.00 14.38
CA ASP A 49 -0.05 1.86 14.85
C ASP A 49 -0.48 1.48 16.28
N LYS A 50 0.10 0.42 16.82
CA LYS A 50 -0.28 -0.08 18.15
C LYS A 50 0.07 0.88 19.28
N ASN A 51 0.86 1.90 19.01
CA ASN A 51 1.23 2.93 19.96
C ASN A 51 0.45 4.23 19.74
N ASP A 52 -0.64 4.15 18.97
CA ASP A 52 -1.54 5.28 18.67
C ASP A 52 -0.86 6.39 17.87
N HIS A 53 0.14 6.04 17.06
CA HIS A 53 0.78 7.00 16.17
C HIS A 53 0.19 6.89 14.77
N PRO A 54 -0.10 8.02 14.11
CA PRO A 54 -0.60 7.98 12.74
C PRO A 54 0.49 7.54 11.78
N CYS A 55 0.09 6.74 10.79
CA CYS A 55 0.99 6.22 9.78
C CYS A 55 0.31 6.23 8.42
N SER A 56 1.12 6.17 7.38
CA SER A 56 0.63 6.02 6.01
C SER A 56 1.50 4.99 5.31
N CYS A 57 0.93 4.25 4.36
CA CYS A 57 1.70 3.27 3.61
C CYS A 57 1.15 3.13 2.19
N ILE A 58 1.98 2.57 1.32
CA ILE A 58 1.60 2.27 -0.07
C ILE A 58 1.77 0.77 -0.29
N TRP A 59 0.75 0.15 -0.85
CA TRP A 59 0.78 -1.25 -1.24
C TRP A 59 0.69 -1.34 -2.75
N ALA A 60 1.52 -2.17 -3.34
CA ALA A 60 1.54 -2.38 -4.78
C ALA A 60 1.40 -3.87 -5.09
N GLN A 61 0.83 -4.16 -6.23
CA GLN A 61 0.66 -5.54 -6.68
C GLN A 61 2.00 -6.09 -7.15
N ALA A 62 2.39 -7.23 -6.59
CA ALA A 62 3.62 -7.90 -6.95
C ALA A 62 3.38 -8.91 -8.09
N ASP A 63 2.23 -9.60 -8.05
CA ASP A 63 1.78 -10.49 -9.11
C ASP A 63 0.26 -10.62 -9.03
N GLU A 64 -0.34 -11.53 -9.79
CA GLU A 64 -1.79 -11.61 -9.91
C GLU A 64 -2.53 -11.72 -8.57
N GLU A 65 -1.94 -12.39 -7.59
CA GLU A 65 -2.62 -12.65 -6.31
C GLU A 65 -1.96 -11.98 -5.12
N ASN A 66 -0.78 -11.41 -5.28
CA ASN A 66 0.01 -10.94 -4.15
C ASN A 66 0.22 -9.45 -4.17
N TRP A 67 0.06 -8.85 -3.01
CA TRP A 67 0.32 -7.43 -2.79
C TRP A 67 1.39 -7.28 -1.72
N MET A 68 2.20 -6.26 -1.84
CA MET A 68 3.26 -6.02 -0.87
C MET A 68 3.32 -4.54 -0.49
N LYS A 69 3.71 -4.28 0.74
CA LYS A 69 3.92 -2.91 1.19
C LYS A 69 5.25 -2.42 0.62
N VAL A 70 5.21 -1.36 -0.16
CA VAL A 70 6.39 -0.82 -0.84
C VAL A 70 6.89 0.47 -0.21
N SER A 71 6.09 1.10 0.64
CA SER A 71 6.49 2.33 1.30
C SER A 71 5.68 2.53 2.57
N GLU A 72 6.30 3.16 3.57
CA GLU A 72 5.63 3.48 4.81
C GLU A 72 6.26 4.72 5.42
N ILE A 73 5.44 5.57 6.01
CA ILE A 73 5.90 6.76 6.71
C ILE A 73 5.09 6.90 7.99
N ALA A 74 5.76 7.29 9.07
CA ALA A 74 5.15 7.39 10.39
C ALA A 74 4.47 8.75 10.61
N THR A 75 3.71 9.20 9.63
CA THR A 75 2.91 10.42 9.70
C THR A 75 1.70 10.29 8.80
N LYS A 76 0.84 11.30 8.83
CA LYS A 76 -0.28 11.38 7.88
C LYS A 76 0.08 12.14 6.61
N ASP A 77 1.34 12.52 6.45
CA ASP A 77 1.78 13.24 5.26
C ASP A 77 1.97 12.28 4.09
N GLU A 78 0.86 11.79 3.61
CA GLU A 78 0.84 10.86 2.48
C GLU A 78 1.39 11.48 1.20
N ALA A 79 1.26 12.80 1.04
CA ALA A 79 1.73 13.46 -0.17
C ALA A 79 3.24 13.30 -0.34
N THR A 80 4.01 13.50 0.73
CA THR A 80 5.45 13.31 0.68
C THR A 80 5.81 11.87 0.35
N MET A 81 5.12 10.92 0.98
CA MET A 81 5.35 9.51 0.72
C MET A 81 5.04 9.15 -0.74
N ILE A 82 3.93 9.65 -1.27
CA ILE A 82 3.53 9.40 -2.65
C ILE A 82 4.57 9.98 -3.62
N ASP A 83 5.02 11.20 -3.36
CA ASP A 83 6.01 11.83 -4.23
C ASP A 83 7.31 11.02 -4.27
N LEU A 84 7.78 10.56 -3.13
CA LEU A 84 8.99 9.74 -3.06
C LEU A 84 8.81 8.41 -3.79
N TYR A 85 7.66 7.79 -3.64
CA TYR A 85 7.36 6.54 -4.32
C TYR A 85 7.33 6.75 -5.84
N GLU A 86 6.67 7.81 -6.31
CA GLU A 86 6.59 8.08 -7.74
C GLU A 86 7.94 8.41 -8.34
N LEU A 87 8.79 9.11 -7.60
CA LEU A 87 10.17 9.35 -8.04
C LEU A 87 10.95 8.06 -8.17
N SER A 88 10.75 7.12 -7.25
CA SER A 88 11.43 5.83 -7.35
C SER A 88 10.99 5.04 -8.58
N LEU A 89 9.71 5.13 -8.94
CA LEU A 89 9.20 4.48 -10.14
C LEU A 89 9.83 5.07 -11.41
N GLU A 90 9.98 6.39 -11.45
CA GLU A 90 10.63 7.02 -12.58
C GLU A 90 12.10 6.62 -12.69
N ALA A 91 12.80 6.50 -11.57
CA ALA A 91 14.17 6.05 -11.55
C ALA A 91 14.30 4.64 -12.11
N GLU A 92 13.35 3.76 -11.80
CA GLU A 92 13.34 2.41 -12.34
C GLU A 92 13.10 2.41 -13.84
N LYS A 93 12.22 3.28 -14.33
CA LYS A 93 11.94 3.38 -15.77
C LYS A 93 13.13 3.86 -16.55
N LYS A 94 13.97 4.66 -15.95
CA LYS A 94 15.14 5.22 -16.60
C LYS A 94 16.32 4.26 -16.61
N ASP A 95 16.10 3.01 -16.49
CA ASP A 95 17.15 1.99 -16.50
C ASP A 95 18.57 2.57 -16.34
N PRO A 96 19.18 2.48 -15.18
CA PRO A 96 20.50 3.06 -14.94
C PRO A 96 21.59 2.45 -15.80
N ASP A 97 21.36 1.29 -16.39
CA ASP A 97 22.32 0.65 -17.27
C ASP A 97 22.22 1.16 -18.69
N THR A 98 21.24 1.98 -18.98
CA THR A 98 21.12 2.57 -20.30
C THR A 98 21.99 3.80 -20.38
N PRO A 99 22.94 3.81 -21.29
CA PRO A 99 23.79 4.98 -21.44
C PRO A 99 22.99 6.21 -21.78
#